data_3cf5973b61706b67aa2172a19fe5d76d
#
_entry.id   3cf5973b61706b67aa2172a19fe5d76d
#
_cell.length_a   1.000
_cell.length_b   1.000
_cell.length_c   1.000
_cell.angle_alpha   90.00
_cell.angle_beta   90.00
_cell.angle_gamma   90.00
#
_symmetry.space_group_name_H-M   'P 1'
#
loop_
_entity.id
_entity.type
_entity.pdbx_description
1 polymer ?
#
loop_
_entity_poly.entity_id
_entity_poly.type
_entity_poly.pdbx_seq_one_letter_code
_entity_poly.pdbx_strand_id
1 'polypeptide(L)'
;TSRPKRDVFYLGIDSGLPEIEKERQTSYIDYHTSVSEDRLAERIVHTAAQILCKDYQSLTDHAVKNKHFFGVRTLSDINYSALSMGAGEQRLIKILTVVYHAAPYSLILIDEIDLLLHSNAQKNLQIIFTTHSLEIGKLTEFVDIRYLYHTREKTLVYDRITPDIIFDMNRESTQPLTVYVEDDLAEAIVSQLSDGLR
;
A
#
# COMPACT_ATOMS: atom_id res chain seq x y z
N THR A 1 -28.21 -19.18 -15.90
CA THR A 1 -26.98 -19.64 -15.20
C THR A 1 -26.70 -18.66 -14.07
N SER A 2 -26.85 -19.08 -12.82
CA SER A 2 -26.51 -18.26 -11.67
C SER A 2 -25.00 -18.05 -11.63
N ARG A 3 -24.56 -16.81 -11.39
CA ARG A 3 -23.14 -16.53 -11.16
C ARG A 3 -22.68 -17.26 -9.89
N PRO A 4 -21.46 -17.83 -9.86
CA PRO A 4 -20.94 -18.44 -8.64
C PRO A 4 -20.88 -17.37 -7.55
N LYS A 5 -21.42 -17.69 -6.37
CA LYS A 5 -21.32 -16.82 -5.20
C LYS A 5 -19.90 -16.97 -4.64
N ARG A 6 -19.18 -15.86 -4.55
CA ARG A 6 -17.87 -15.79 -3.88
C ARG A 6 -17.77 -14.51 -3.06
N ASP A 7 -16.97 -14.53 -2.03
CA ASP A 7 -16.71 -13.34 -1.24
C ASP A 7 -15.84 -12.37 -2.05
N VAL A 8 -16.15 -11.09 -1.95
CA VAL A 8 -15.41 -10.01 -2.62
C VAL A 8 -15.01 -8.98 -1.58
N PHE A 9 -13.72 -8.70 -1.51
CA PHE A 9 -13.14 -7.68 -0.64
C PHE A 9 -12.59 -6.55 -1.49
N TYR A 10 -12.86 -5.31 -1.09
CA TYR A 10 -12.33 -4.13 -1.76
C TYR A 10 -11.55 -3.26 -0.77
N LEU A 11 -10.31 -2.99 -1.12
CA LEU A 11 -9.39 -2.14 -0.38
C LEU A 11 -9.07 -0.92 -1.25
N GLY A 12 -9.89 0.11 -1.16
CA GLY A 12 -9.73 1.37 -1.90
C GLY A 12 -8.70 2.31 -1.27
N ILE A 13 -8.51 3.46 -1.88
CA ILE A 13 -7.62 4.54 -1.40
C ILE A 13 -7.99 4.95 0.03
N ASP A 14 -9.28 5.02 0.36
CA ASP A 14 -9.75 5.37 1.71
C ASP A 14 -9.25 4.40 2.79
N SER A 15 -8.95 3.15 2.43
CA SER A 15 -8.35 2.18 3.35
C SER A 15 -6.91 2.53 3.71
N GLY A 16 -6.24 3.35 2.90
CA GLY A 16 -4.89 3.86 3.11
C GLY A 16 -4.82 5.12 3.96
N LEU A 17 -5.96 5.78 4.23
CA LEU A 17 -5.96 6.93 5.13
C LEU A 17 -5.58 6.48 6.55
N PRO A 18 -4.59 7.15 7.18
CA PRO A 18 -4.20 6.86 8.55
C PRO A 18 -5.37 7.01 9.51
N GLU A 19 -5.44 6.18 10.54
CA GLU A 19 -6.51 6.25 11.53
C GLU A 19 -6.52 7.61 12.26
N ILE A 20 -5.35 8.24 12.42
CA ILE A 20 -5.24 9.58 13.03
C ILE A 20 -5.95 10.66 12.21
N GLU A 21 -5.97 10.54 10.88
CA GLU A 21 -6.65 11.50 10.01
C GLU A 21 -8.18 11.33 10.03
N LYS A 22 -8.65 10.12 10.33
CA LYS A 22 -10.07 9.82 10.50
C LYS A 22 -10.59 10.31 11.85
N GLU A 23 -9.70 10.45 12.82
CA GLU A 23 -10.05 10.90 14.16
C GLU A 23 -9.99 12.43 14.26
N ARG A 24 -11.16 13.05 14.39
CA ARG A 24 -11.29 14.52 14.48
C ARG A 24 -10.85 15.10 15.83
N GLN A 25 -10.63 14.28 16.85
CA GLN A 25 -10.22 14.70 18.18
C GLN A 25 -8.93 14.00 18.60
N THR A 26 -7.85 14.74 18.63
CA THR A 26 -6.52 14.32 19.08
C THR A 26 -6.33 14.49 20.60
N SER A 27 -7.38 14.46 21.40
CA SER A 27 -7.21 14.49 22.85
C SER A 27 -6.59 13.18 23.32
N TYR A 28 -5.67 13.26 24.28
CA TYR A 28 -4.99 12.15 24.93
C TYR A 28 -5.93 10.97 25.13
N ILE A 29 -5.62 9.87 24.48
CA ILE A 29 -6.43 8.68 24.52
C ILE A 29 -5.69 7.69 25.40
N ASP A 30 -6.11 7.55 26.64
CA ASP A 30 -5.75 6.41 27.47
C ASP A 30 -6.51 5.20 26.94
N TYR A 31 -5.79 4.26 26.32
CA TYR A 31 -6.40 3.01 25.87
C TYR A 31 -6.01 1.84 26.76
N HIS A 32 -6.95 0.92 26.86
CA HIS A 32 -6.63 -0.41 27.34
C HIS A 32 -5.98 -1.19 26.18
N THR A 33 -4.76 -1.67 26.40
CA THR A 33 -4.01 -2.44 25.40
C THR A 33 -4.03 -3.92 25.80
N SER A 34 -4.40 -4.77 24.87
CA SER A 34 -4.31 -6.23 25.01
C SER A 34 -3.62 -6.85 23.80
N VAL A 35 -3.09 -8.05 23.93
CA VAL A 35 -2.62 -8.81 22.78
C VAL A 35 -3.85 -9.25 21.97
N SER A 36 -3.76 -9.15 20.65
CA SER A 36 -4.88 -9.54 19.79
C SER A 36 -5.21 -11.01 19.92
N GLU A 37 -6.50 -11.32 20.10
CA GLU A 37 -7.03 -12.69 20.16
C GLU A 37 -7.27 -13.30 18.77
N ASP A 38 -6.96 -12.57 17.71
CA ASP A 38 -7.08 -13.08 16.35
C ASP A 38 -6.16 -14.28 16.13
N ARG A 39 -6.74 -15.42 15.76
CA ARG A 39 -6.03 -16.68 15.49
C ARG A 39 -4.94 -16.55 14.41
N LEU A 40 -4.98 -15.53 13.56
CA LEU A 40 -4.03 -15.27 12.48
C LEU A 40 -3.08 -14.12 12.81
N ALA A 41 -3.19 -13.51 13.99
CA ALA A 41 -2.39 -12.37 14.42
C ALA A 41 -0.88 -12.62 14.29
N GLU A 42 -0.41 -13.77 14.74
CA GLU A 42 1.00 -14.15 14.66
C GLU A 42 1.50 -14.20 13.22
N ARG A 43 0.71 -14.77 12.33
CA ARG A 43 1.05 -14.88 10.91
C ARG A 43 1.04 -13.52 10.20
N ILE A 44 0.06 -12.68 10.53
CA ILE A 44 -0.06 -11.32 10.00
C ILE A 44 1.14 -10.48 10.42
N VAL A 45 1.45 -10.48 11.72
CA VAL A 45 2.55 -9.66 12.25
C VAL A 45 3.91 -10.12 11.76
N HIS A 46 4.13 -11.43 11.67
CA HIS A 46 5.38 -11.97 11.13
C HIS A 46 5.61 -11.56 9.68
N THR A 47 4.57 -11.68 8.85
CA THR A 47 4.68 -11.25 7.45
C THR A 47 4.85 -9.74 7.31
N ALA A 48 4.15 -8.95 8.12
CA ALA A 48 4.32 -7.49 8.15
C ALA A 48 5.74 -7.10 8.57
N ALA A 49 6.30 -7.76 9.60
CA ALA A 49 7.66 -7.55 10.07
C ALA A 49 8.69 -7.79 8.97
N GLN A 50 8.53 -8.88 8.22
CA GLN A 50 9.43 -9.22 7.10
C GLN A 50 9.37 -8.17 5.98
N ILE A 51 8.17 -7.77 5.56
CA ILE A 51 7.98 -6.81 4.45
C ILE A 51 8.49 -5.42 4.83
N LEU A 52 8.21 -4.97 6.06
CA LEU A 52 8.58 -3.64 6.55
C LEU A 52 9.99 -3.58 7.13
N CYS A 53 10.69 -4.72 7.24
CA CYS A 53 11.98 -4.83 7.93
C CYS A 53 11.92 -4.24 9.34
N LYS A 54 10.87 -4.59 10.11
CA LYS A 54 10.62 -4.11 11.48
C LYS A 54 10.57 -5.25 12.50
N ASP A 55 10.91 -4.93 13.73
CA ASP A 55 10.99 -5.90 14.84
C ASP A 55 9.65 -6.04 15.56
N TYR A 56 8.60 -6.48 14.86
CA TYR A 56 7.31 -6.73 15.47
C TYR A 56 7.27 -8.07 16.19
N GLN A 57 6.70 -8.08 17.38
CA GLN A 57 6.50 -9.26 18.20
C GLN A 57 5.06 -9.78 18.14
N SER A 58 4.08 -8.90 18.29
CA SER A 58 2.67 -9.27 18.30
C SER A 58 1.77 -8.16 17.78
N LEU A 59 0.59 -8.53 17.26
CA LEU A 59 -0.52 -7.60 17.07
C LEU A 59 -1.16 -7.30 18.44
N THR A 60 -1.61 -6.08 18.60
CA THR A 60 -2.30 -5.61 19.79
C THR A 60 -3.61 -4.95 19.43
N ASP A 61 -4.56 -5.00 20.34
CA ASP A 61 -5.84 -4.32 20.27
C ASP A 61 -5.87 -3.20 21.31
N HIS A 62 -6.20 -2.01 20.88
CA HIS A 62 -6.28 -0.83 21.71
C HIS A 62 -7.74 -0.38 21.77
N ALA A 63 -8.34 -0.47 22.94
CA ALA A 63 -9.73 -0.11 23.17
C ALA A 63 -9.85 1.15 24.02
N VAL A 64 -10.67 2.11 23.59
CA VAL A 64 -11.03 3.29 24.34
C VAL A 64 -12.50 3.62 24.11
N LYS A 65 -13.31 3.61 25.17
CA LYS A 65 -14.75 3.80 25.05
C LYS A 65 -15.35 2.84 24.02
N ASN A 66 -15.89 3.36 22.92
CA ASN A 66 -16.51 2.58 21.83
C ASN A 66 -15.61 2.47 20.61
N LYS A 67 -14.31 2.80 20.72
CA LYS A 67 -13.35 2.76 19.62
C LYS A 67 -12.33 1.68 19.85
N HIS A 68 -11.99 1.01 18.75
CA HIS A 68 -10.98 -0.05 18.72
C HIS A 68 -9.99 0.25 17.61
N PHE A 69 -8.72 0.19 17.96
CA PHE A 69 -7.62 0.36 17.02
C PHE A 69 -6.71 -0.85 17.12
N PHE A 70 -6.28 -1.38 15.99
CA PHE A 70 -5.20 -2.35 16.01
C PHE A 70 -3.87 -1.65 16.30
N GLY A 71 -2.91 -2.41 16.75
CA GLY A 71 -1.57 -1.93 17.00
C GLY A 71 -0.56 -3.05 16.90
N VAL A 72 0.69 -2.74 17.25
CA VAL A 72 1.77 -3.70 17.32
C VAL A 72 2.56 -3.50 18.61
N ARG A 73 3.15 -4.60 19.09
CA ARG A 73 4.20 -4.63 20.10
C ARG A 73 5.49 -5.02 19.43
N THR A 74 6.54 -4.27 19.69
CA THR A 74 7.89 -4.58 19.19
C THR A 74 8.63 -5.52 20.12
N LEU A 75 9.75 -6.11 19.65
CA LEU A 75 10.66 -6.89 20.49
C LEU A 75 11.26 -6.07 21.64
N SER A 76 11.36 -4.75 21.48
CA SER A 76 11.80 -3.82 22.53
C SER A 76 10.69 -3.42 23.50
N ASP A 77 9.57 -4.13 23.50
CA ASP A 77 8.42 -3.92 24.37
C ASP A 77 7.69 -2.58 24.19
N ILE A 78 7.86 -1.95 23.03
CA ILE A 78 7.16 -0.72 22.68
C ILE A 78 5.81 -1.09 22.05
N ASN A 79 4.73 -0.60 22.65
CA ASN A 79 3.39 -0.74 22.12
C ASN A 79 2.96 0.58 21.45
N TYR A 80 2.46 0.51 20.22
CA TYR A 80 1.84 1.65 19.57
C TYR A 80 0.67 1.23 18.68
N SER A 81 -0.36 2.06 18.71
CA SER A 81 -1.59 1.81 17.95
C SER A 81 -1.50 2.34 16.53
N ALA A 82 -2.48 2.01 15.72
CA ALA A 82 -2.65 2.56 14.37
C ALA A 82 -2.64 4.09 14.33
N LEU A 83 -2.99 4.78 15.42
CA LEU A 83 -2.93 6.26 15.49
C LEU A 83 -1.50 6.80 15.41
N SER A 84 -0.50 6.00 15.76
CA SER A 84 0.93 6.37 15.74
C SER A 84 1.71 5.66 14.63
N MET A 85 1.05 4.82 13.84
CA MET A 85 1.65 4.12 12.70
C MET A 85 1.68 4.99 11.45
N GLY A 86 2.70 4.81 10.62
CA GLY A 86 2.70 5.35 9.26
C GLY A 86 1.58 4.77 8.38
N ALA A 87 1.10 5.54 7.41
CA ALA A 87 0.01 5.14 6.51
C ALA A 87 0.28 3.80 5.79
N GLY A 88 1.49 3.63 5.24
CA GLY A 88 1.88 2.40 4.55
C GLY A 88 1.91 1.18 5.45
N GLU A 89 2.35 1.35 6.70
CA GLU A 89 2.37 0.30 7.72
C GLU A 89 0.95 -0.17 8.07
N GLN A 90 0.06 0.78 8.33
CA GLN A 90 -1.36 0.48 8.58
C GLN A 90 -2.01 -0.23 7.41
N ARG A 91 -1.74 0.27 6.19
CA ARG A 91 -2.29 -0.28 4.97
C ARG A 91 -1.83 -1.72 4.74
N LEU A 92 -0.55 -2.00 4.94
CA LEU A 92 -0.01 -3.35 4.80
C LEU A 92 -0.69 -4.32 5.77
N ILE A 93 -0.79 -3.97 7.06
CA ILE A 93 -1.43 -4.83 8.07
C ILE A 93 -2.90 -5.08 7.70
N LYS A 94 -3.64 -4.07 7.22
CA LYS A 94 -5.02 -4.23 6.75
C LYS A 94 -5.12 -5.17 5.54
N ILE A 95 -4.23 -5.03 4.56
CA ILE A 95 -4.18 -5.92 3.38
C ILE A 95 -3.91 -7.36 3.84
N LEU A 96 -2.90 -7.58 4.67
CA LEU A 96 -2.55 -8.91 5.17
C LEU A 96 -3.71 -9.51 5.97
N THR A 97 -4.39 -8.72 6.81
CA THR A 97 -5.57 -9.17 7.55
C THR A 97 -6.64 -9.69 6.59
N VAL A 98 -6.99 -8.93 5.56
CA VAL A 98 -7.98 -9.37 4.56
C VAL A 98 -7.51 -10.63 3.83
N VAL A 99 -6.27 -10.67 3.34
CA VAL A 99 -5.72 -11.81 2.61
C VAL A 99 -5.71 -13.09 3.45
N TYR A 100 -5.30 -12.99 4.71
CA TYR A 100 -5.23 -14.17 5.59
C TYR A 100 -6.60 -14.64 6.08
N HIS A 101 -7.60 -13.77 6.22
CA HIS A 101 -8.95 -14.15 6.61
C HIS A 101 -9.85 -14.56 5.44
N ALA A 102 -9.51 -14.15 4.21
CA ALA A 102 -10.31 -14.48 3.04
C ALA A 102 -10.50 -16.00 2.88
N ALA A 103 -11.72 -16.41 2.61
CA ALA A 103 -12.03 -17.79 2.28
C ALA A 103 -11.38 -18.17 0.93
N PRO A 104 -11.07 -19.46 0.70
CA PRO A 104 -10.62 -19.92 -0.61
C PRO A 104 -11.57 -19.48 -1.73
N TYR A 105 -11.01 -19.13 -2.88
CA TYR A 105 -11.73 -18.62 -4.07
C TYR A 105 -12.36 -17.22 -3.93
N SER A 106 -12.07 -16.48 -2.86
CA SER A 106 -12.46 -15.08 -2.75
C SER A 106 -11.77 -14.21 -3.79
N LEU A 107 -12.39 -13.07 -4.12
CA LEU A 107 -11.82 -12.02 -4.92
C LEU A 107 -11.39 -10.87 -4.01
N ILE A 108 -10.14 -10.44 -4.14
CA ILE A 108 -9.62 -9.28 -3.43
C ILE A 108 -9.24 -8.22 -4.47
N LEU A 109 -9.83 -7.05 -4.34
CA LEU A 109 -9.55 -5.88 -5.18
C LEU A 109 -8.80 -4.86 -4.33
N ILE A 110 -7.60 -4.44 -4.80
CA ILE A 110 -6.75 -3.49 -4.08
C ILE A 110 -6.46 -2.33 -5.03
N ASP A 111 -6.83 -1.13 -4.61
CA ASP A 111 -6.54 0.07 -5.37
C ASP A 111 -5.24 0.70 -4.86
N GLU A 112 -4.32 1.01 -5.75
CA GLU A 112 -2.99 1.57 -5.47
C GLU A 112 -2.15 0.75 -4.49
N ILE A 113 -1.62 -0.39 -4.95
CA ILE A 113 -0.67 -1.16 -4.17
C ILE A 113 0.76 -0.66 -4.44
N ASP A 114 1.39 -0.07 -3.42
CA ASP A 114 2.76 0.45 -3.51
C ASP A 114 3.79 -0.49 -2.85
N LEU A 115 3.33 -1.48 -2.12
CA LEU A 115 4.16 -2.42 -1.38
C LEU A 115 4.19 -3.78 -2.07
N LEU A 116 5.39 -4.32 -2.24
CA LEU A 116 5.64 -5.65 -2.77
C LEU A 116 5.01 -6.70 -1.84
N LEU A 117 3.91 -7.27 -2.28
CA LEU A 117 3.34 -8.45 -1.65
C LEU A 117 4.13 -9.68 -2.10
N HIS A 118 5.13 -10.08 -1.34
CA HIS A 118 5.61 -11.45 -1.41
C HIS A 118 4.51 -12.36 -0.84
N SER A 119 3.52 -12.66 -1.65
CA SER A 119 2.41 -13.49 -1.22
C SER A 119 2.76 -14.96 -1.36
N ASN A 120 3.13 -15.58 -0.27
CA ASN A 120 2.89 -17.00 -0.08
C ASN A 120 1.38 -17.25 0.14
N ALA A 121 0.55 -16.76 -0.74
CA ALA A 121 -0.87 -17.04 -0.72
C ALA A 121 -1.12 -18.46 -1.25
N GLN A 122 -0.89 -19.46 -0.41
CA GLN A 122 -1.25 -20.88 -0.64
C GLN A 122 -2.77 -21.09 -0.74
N LYS A 123 -3.54 -20.03 -0.70
CA LYS A 123 -4.98 -20.07 -0.90
C LYS A 123 -5.26 -19.72 -2.35
N ASN A 124 -6.15 -20.46 -3.02
CA ASN A 124 -6.63 -20.16 -4.36
C ASN A 124 -7.45 -18.82 -4.35
N LEU A 125 -6.78 -17.70 -4.08
CA LEU A 125 -7.36 -16.36 -4.10
C LEU A 125 -7.13 -15.72 -5.46
N GLN A 126 -8.10 -14.95 -5.93
CA GLN A 126 -7.91 -14.05 -7.05
C GLN A 126 -7.67 -12.65 -6.50
N ILE A 127 -6.48 -12.10 -6.72
CA ILE A 127 -6.13 -10.74 -6.31
C ILE A 127 -5.99 -9.91 -7.57
N ILE A 128 -6.71 -8.80 -7.64
CA ILE A 128 -6.59 -7.80 -8.71
C ILE A 128 -6.22 -6.49 -8.03
N PHE A 129 -5.18 -5.85 -8.50
CA PHE A 129 -4.74 -4.58 -7.94
C PHE A 129 -4.35 -3.58 -9.02
N THR A 130 -4.41 -2.30 -8.67
CA THR A 130 -3.84 -1.21 -9.44
C THR A 130 -2.55 -0.73 -8.77
N THR A 131 -1.63 -0.18 -9.54
CA THR A 131 -0.40 0.41 -9.03
C THR A 131 0.17 1.42 -10.03
N HIS A 132 0.84 2.43 -9.52
CA HIS A 132 1.69 3.33 -10.28
C HIS A 132 3.18 2.98 -10.14
N SER A 133 3.52 1.95 -9.36
CA SER A 133 4.90 1.54 -9.13
C SER A 133 5.47 0.77 -10.33
N LEU A 134 6.50 1.31 -10.93
CA LEU A 134 7.26 0.63 -12.02
C LEU A 134 8.00 -0.61 -11.51
N GLU A 135 8.33 -0.68 -10.22
CA GLU A 135 9.01 -1.83 -9.62
C GLU A 135 8.08 -3.06 -9.61
N ILE A 136 6.80 -2.86 -9.33
CA ILE A 136 5.80 -3.94 -9.43
C ILE A 136 5.67 -4.40 -10.88
N GLY A 137 5.82 -3.50 -11.84
CA GLY A 137 5.84 -3.82 -13.27
C GLY A 137 6.94 -4.80 -13.70
N LYS A 138 8.00 -4.95 -12.90
CA LYS A 138 9.08 -5.91 -13.13
C LYS A 138 8.76 -7.33 -12.68
N LEU A 139 7.67 -7.53 -11.92
CA LEU A 139 7.26 -8.83 -11.38
C LEU A 139 6.44 -9.67 -12.37
N THR A 140 6.71 -9.54 -13.67
CA THR A 140 5.97 -10.22 -14.76
C THR A 140 5.98 -11.74 -14.69
N GLU A 141 6.93 -12.33 -13.98
CA GLU A 141 7.01 -13.78 -13.78
C GLU A 141 5.94 -14.31 -12.79
N PHE A 142 5.41 -13.43 -11.92
CA PHE A 142 4.50 -13.81 -10.83
C PHE A 142 3.10 -13.24 -10.98
N VAL A 143 2.93 -12.23 -11.87
CA VAL A 143 1.69 -11.45 -11.97
C VAL A 143 1.36 -11.17 -13.43
N ASP A 144 0.10 -11.37 -13.81
CA ASP A 144 -0.42 -10.91 -15.09
C ASP A 144 -0.63 -9.40 -15.05
N ILE A 145 0.19 -8.67 -15.79
CA ILE A 145 0.16 -7.19 -15.81
C ILE A 145 -0.56 -6.70 -17.06
N ARG A 146 -1.40 -5.70 -16.87
CA ARG A 146 -2.06 -4.95 -17.93
C ARG A 146 -1.79 -3.47 -17.73
N TYR A 147 -1.30 -2.81 -18.79
CA TYR A 147 -1.06 -1.38 -18.79
C TYR A 147 -2.25 -0.65 -19.35
N LEU A 148 -2.74 0.33 -18.60
CA LEU A 148 -3.81 1.20 -19.02
C LEU A 148 -3.20 2.56 -19.40
N TYR A 149 -3.33 2.91 -20.66
CA TYR A 149 -2.91 4.22 -21.16
C TYR A 149 -4.13 5.01 -21.64
N HIS A 150 -4.34 6.16 -21.02
CA HIS A 150 -5.50 7.00 -21.33
C HIS A 150 -5.09 8.11 -22.30
N THR A 151 -5.67 8.08 -23.50
CA THR A 151 -5.60 9.18 -24.45
C THR A 151 -6.81 10.08 -24.26
N ARG A 152 -6.82 11.25 -24.91
CA ARG A 152 -7.98 12.17 -24.84
C ARG A 152 -9.30 11.53 -25.29
N GLU A 153 -9.25 10.49 -26.12
CA GLU A 153 -10.42 9.88 -26.74
C GLU A 153 -10.76 8.50 -26.18
N LYS A 154 -9.76 7.72 -25.74
CA LYS A 154 -9.94 6.33 -25.31
C LYS A 154 -8.87 5.85 -24.36
N THR A 155 -9.19 4.80 -23.63
CA THR A 155 -8.21 4.05 -22.84
C THR A 155 -7.71 2.86 -23.66
N LEU A 156 -6.40 2.76 -23.81
CA LEU A 156 -5.71 1.62 -24.44
C LEU A 156 -5.27 0.65 -23.35
N VAL A 157 -5.30 -0.64 -23.68
CA VAL A 157 -4.84 -1.70 -22.78
C VAL A 157 -3.70 -2.44 -23.48
N TYR A 158 -2.56 -2.54 -22.81
CA TYR A 158 -1.39 -3.25 -23.29
C TYR A 158 -1.07 -4.44 -22.40
N ASP A 159 -0.79 -5.57 -23.00
CA ASP A 159 -0.45 -6.81 -22.30
C ASP A 159 1.01 -6.85 -21.82
N ARG A 160 1.87 -6.00 -22.36
CA ARG A 160 3.29 -5.87 -22.00
C ARG A 160 3.73 -4.43 -22.13
N ILE A 161 4.61 -3.97 -21.22
CA ILE A 161 5.37 -2.73 -21.46
C ILE A 161 6.49 -3.05 -22.44
N THR A 162 6.51 -2.34 -23.56
CA THR A 162 7.71 -2.22 -24.38
C THR A 162 8.44 -0.94 -24.00
N PRO A 163 9.77 -0.86 -24.22
CA PRO A 163 10.53 0.38 -24.00
C PRO A 163 9.91 1.59 -24.70
N ASP A 164 9.31 1.39 -25.87
CA ASP A 164 8.65 2.43 -26.66
C ASP A 164 7.43 3.03 -25.93
N ILE A 165 6.65 2.21 -25.25
CA ILE A 165 5.50 2.67 -24.45
C ILE A 165 5.97 3.54 -23.27
N ILE A 166 7.05 3.12 -22.59
CA ILE A 166 7.65 3.90 -21.50
C ILE A 166 8.18 5.23 -22.03
N PHE A 167 8.79 5.21 -23.20
CA PHE A 167 9.33 6.42 -23.84
C PHE A 167 8.20 7.37 -24.24
N ASP A 168 7.10 6.88 -24.80
CA ASP A 168 5.95 7.70 -25.17
C ASP A 168 5.21 8.25 -23.94
N MET A 169 5.07 7.45 -22.87
CA MET A 169 4.54 7.92 -21.58
C MET A 169 5.38 9.06 -20.99
N ASN A 170 6.71 8.96 -21.09
CA ASN A 170 7.63 10.00 -20.63
C ASN A 170 7.63 11.23 -21.56
N ARG A 171 7.38 11.06 -22.84
CA ARG A 171 7.40 12.15 -23.82
C ARG A 171 6.19 13.08 -23.70
N GLU A 172 5.03 12.56 -23.35
CA GLU A 172 3.83 13.39 -23.07
C GLU A 172 3.93 14.10 -21.69
N SER A 173 4.76 13.60 -20.78
CA SER A 173 5.04 14.24 -19.49
C SER A 173 6.17 15.29 -19.53
N THR A 174 6.84 15.48 -20.66
CA THR A 174 7.80 16.57 -20.84
C THR A 174 7.10 17.90 -21.11
N GLN A 175 6.24 18.32 -20.22
CA GLN A 175 6.06 19.74 -19.98
C GLN A 175 7.40 20.25 -19.38
N PRO A 176 7.93 21.39 -19.85
CA PRO A 176 9.14 21.93 -19.27
C PRO A 176 8.90 22.08 -17.76
N LEU A 177 9.71 21.36 -16.97
CA LEU A 177 9.63 21.42 -15.52
C LEU A 177 10.01 22.85 -15.11
N THR A 178 9.07 23.62 -14.64
CA THR A 178 9.34 24.92 -14.05
C THR A 178 9.61 24.71 -12.57
N VAL A 179 10.85 24.88 -12.16
CA VAL A 179 11.26 24.76 -10.76
C VAL A 179 11.30 26.16 -10.16
N TYR A 180 10.52 26.39 -9.12
CA TYR A 180 10.59 27.62 -8.33
C TYR A 180 11.54 27.38 -7.17
N VAL A 181 12.50 28.27 -6.98
CA VAL A 181 13.49 28.20 -5.91
C VAL A 181 13.38 29.44 -5.02
N GLU A 182 13.76 29.31 -3.76
CA GLU A 182 13.56 30.35 -2.75
C GLU A 182 14.72 31.35 -2.74
N ASP A 183 15.94 30.94 -3.14
CA ASP A 183 17.14 31.74 -3.11
C ASP A 183 18.14 31.40 -4.24
N ASP A 184 19.17 32.24 -4.37
CA ASP A 184 20.22 32.10 -5.38
C ASP A 184 21.06 30.83 -5.23
N LEU A 185 21.17 30.27 -3.99
CA LEU A 185 21.90 29.03 -3.75
C LEU A 185 21.12 27.84 -4.29
N ALA A 186 19.83 27.82 -4.07
CA ALA A 186 18.95 26.77 -4.59
C ALA A 186 18.89 26.83 -6.13
N GLU A 187 18.90 28.03 -6.73
CA GLU A 187 19.00 28.23 -8.18
C GLU A 187 20.30 27.65 -8.74
N ALA A 188 21.43 27.95 -8.13
CA ALA A 188 22.73 27.42 -8.55
C ALA A 188 22.80 25.89 -8.48
N ILE A 189 22.24 25.29 -7.44
CA ILE A 189 22.19 23.82 -7.28
C ILE A 189 21.33 23.18 -8.37
N VAL A 190 20.13 23.71 -8.61
CA VAL A 190 19.21 23.18 -9.64
C VAL A 190 19.81 23.33 -11.02
N SER A 191 20.47 24.46 -11.33
CA SER A 191 21.12 24.69 -12.61
C SER A 191 22.26 23.69 -12.86
N GLN A 192 23.11 23.43 -11.86
CA GLN A 192 24.17 22.42 -11.98
C GLN A 192 23.64 20.99 -12.16
N LEU A 193 22.56 20.64 -11.50
CA LEU A 193 21.93 19.33 -11.68
C LEU A 193 21.31 19.18 -13.07
N SER A 194 20.73 20.24 -13.63
CA SER A 194 20.12 20.21 -14.97
C SER A 194 21.15 20.12 -16.09
N ASP A 195 22.34 20.71 -15.93
CA ASP A 195 23.42 20.65 -16.92
C ASP A 195 24.12 19.28 -16.96
N GLY A 196 24.08 18.53 -15.85
CA GLY A 196 24.60 17.16 -15.78
C GLY A 196 23.68 16.08 -16.35
N LEU A 197 22.44 16.43 -16.76
CA LEU A 197 21.43 15.54 -17.33
C LEU A 197 21.26 15.69 -18.86
N ARG A 198 22.12 16.47 -19.53
CA ARG A 198 22.13 16.63 -21.00
C ARG A 198 23.09 15.69 -21.69
#